data_c99bf8b0bc67f188ba323c01fce8125c
#
_entry.id   c99bf8b0bc67f188ba323c01fce8125c
#
_cell.length_a   1.000
_cell.length_b   1.000
_cell.length_c   1.000
_cell.angle_alpha   90.00
_cell.angle_beta   90.00
_cell.angle_gamma   90.00
#
_symmetry.space_group_name_H-M   'P 1'
#
loop_
_entity.id
_entity.type
_entity.pdbx_description
1 polymer ?
#
loop_
_entity_poly.entity_id
_entity_poly.type
_entity_poly.pdbx_seq_one_letter_code
_entity_poly.pdbx_strand_id
1 'polypeptide(L)'
;MALDGLQAVIKKAAPYGSKVNFVRYADDFICTAKDPKLLTDKIMPAIRAFLGPRGLSLSEVKTAITHIDKGFDFLGFCIRKYKGKLLIQPAKLKVKSFCRKIKQSIRALRFKKAHEMIDTVNRQLRGWANFYRTAVSKRTFSKIDFYVFKTLWRELKRRHPNKSGKWIRKVYFTSKRNDNWVFYGKECTKTKQRHKYLYKMSSCQIRRHVKVRSKAHPFDPDHRAYFLKRGKIGRANRERDKLKGTRTTTAWQPRIVGQRELFPPGRIETALTVA
;
A
#
# COMPACT_ATOMS: atom_id res chain seq x y z
N MET A 1 -1.75 28.63 -0.76
CA MET A 1 -1.81 27.65 0.37
C MET A 1 -0.59 27.80 1.27
N ALA A 2 -0.67 27.51 2.57
CA ALA A 2 0.37 27.83 3.55
C ALA A 2 1.78 27.27 3.24
N LEU A 3 1.88 26.11 2.61
CA LEU A 3 3.17 25.46 2.27
C LEU A 3 3.62 25.68 0.81
N ASP A 4 2.96 26.57 0.06
CA ASP A 4 3.40 26.86 -1.31
C ASP A 4 4.67 27.73 -1.26
N GLY A 5 5.65 27.37 -2.10
CA GLY A 5 6.98 27.98 -2.06
C GLY A 5 8.01 27.25 -1.18
N LEU A 6 7.59 26.37 -0.25
CA LEU A 6 8.52 25.63 0.62
C LEU A 6 9.58 24.84 -0.16
N GLN A 7 9.19 24.24 -1.27
CA GLN A 7 10.13 23.51 -2.13
C GLN A 7 11.22 24.42 -2.71
N ALA A 8 10.88 25.65 -3.07
CA ALA A 8 11.85 26.62 -3.60
C ALA A 8 12.84 27.07 -2.51
N VAL A 9 12.34 27.31 -1.29
CA VAL A 9 13.16 27.66 -0.13
C VAL A 9 14.14 26.54 0.20
N ILE A 10 13.70 25.29 0.25
CA ILE A 10 14.55 24.13 0.50
C ILE A 10 15.61 23.98 -0.60
N LYS A 11 15.25 24.17 -1.86
CA LYS A 11 16.22 24.11 -2.97
C LYS A 11 17.26 25.25 -2.90
N LYS A 12 16.84 26.45 -2.47
CA LYS A 12 17.76 27.59 -2.29
C LYS A 12 18.73 27.38 -1.12
N ALA A 13 18.24 26.79 -0.02
CA ALA A 13 19.07 26.48 1.15
C ALA A 13 20.06 25.31 0.90
N ALA A 14 19.78 24.47 -0.08
CA ALA A 14 20.61 23.32 -0.42
C ALA A 14 21.81 23.75 -1.29
N PRO A 15 23.06 23.41 -0.93
CA PRO A 15 24.23 23.66 -1.77
C PRO A 15 24.09 22.98 -3.14
N TYR A 16 24.71 23.58 -4.16
CA TYR A 16 24.77 22.98 -5.49
C TYR A 16 25.36 21.57 -5.43
N GLY A 17 24.76 20.61 -6.11
CA GLY A 17 25.21 19.22 -6.12
C GLY A 17 24.81 18.37 -4.90
N SER A 18 24.18 18.93 -3.86
CA SER A 18 23.83 18.22 -2.61
C SER A 18 22.74 17.15 -2.74
N LYS A 19 22.10 17.03 -3.91
CA LYS A 19 21.05 16.03 -4.22
C LYS A 19 19.91 15.98 -3.19
N VAL A 20 19.50 17.15 -2.68
CA VAL A 20 18.35 17.26 -1.80
C VAL A 20 17.06 17.05 -2.60
N ASN A 21 16.22 16.12 -2.15
CA ASN A 21 14.88 15.91 -2.73
C ASN A 21 13.81 16.24 -1.70
N PHE A 22 12.70 16.80 -2.21
CA PHE A 22 11.54 17.16 -1.41
C PHE A 22 10.30 16.49 -1.99
N VAL A 23 9.54 15.83 -1.14
CA VAL A 23 8.26 15.20 -1.48
C VAL A 23 7.22 15.65 -0.48
N ARG A 24 6.12 16.23 -0.94
CA ARG A 24 5.02 16.72 -0.10
C ARG A 24 3.70 16.04 -0.45
N TYR A 25 2.92 15.77 0.55
CA TYR A 25 1.52 15.37 0.43
C TYR A 25 0.71 16.09 1.50
N ALA A 26 -0.05 17.09 1.09
CA ALA A 26 -0.75 18.05 1.97
C ALA A 26 0.22 18.72 2.95
N ASP A 27 0.07 18.49 4.24
CA ASP A 27 0.92 18.95 5.36
C ASP A 27 2.09 18.00 5.67
N ASP A 28 1.98 16.74 5.29
CA ASP A 28 3.07 15.77 5.46
C ASP A 28 4.13 15.95 4.36
N PHE A 29 5.41 16.01 4.73
CA PHE A 29 6.49 16.07 3.76
C PHE A 29 7.76 15.32 4.20
N ILE A 30 8.59 15.00 3.21
CA ILE A 30 9.89 14.37 3.41
C ILE A 30 10.95 15.18 2.67
N CYS A 31 12.06 15.46 3.34
CA CYS A 31 13.29 15.91 2.72
C CYS A 31 14.33 14.79 2.79
N THR A 32 14.99 14.49 1.68
CA THR A 32 16.07 13.51 1.65
C THR A 32 17.38 14.17 1.22
N ALA A 33 18.47 13.87 1.91
CA ALA A 33 19.80 14.34 1.57
C ALA A 33 20.83 13.21 1.71
N LYS A 34 22.02 13.44 1.20
CA LYS A 34 23.15 12.52 1.37
C LYS A 34 23.72 12.61 2.80
N ASP A 35 23.84 13.84 3.31
CA ASP A 35 24.43 14.13 4.61
C ASP A 35 23.36 14.55 5.63
N PRO A 36 23.30 13.92 6.83
CA PRO A 36 22.38 14.32 7.89
C PRO A 36 22.66 15.74 8.41
N LYS A 37 23.91 16.19 8.45
CA LYS A 37 24.27 17.57 8.86
C LYS A 37 23.60 18.61 7.97
N LEU A 38 23.54 18.36 6.66
CA LEU A 38 22.83 19.27 5.74
C LEU A 38 21.36 19.46 6.10
N LEU A 39 20.68 18.39 6.53
CA LEU A 39 19.29 18.45 6.97
C LEU A 39 19.15 19.26 8.27
N THR A 40 20.07 19.06 9.24
CA THR A 40 20.03 19.71 10.54
C THR A 40 20.43 21.19 10.45
N ASP A 41 21.55 21.48 9.79
CA ASP A 41 22.19 22.80 9.88
C ASP A 41 21.64 23.81 8.86
N LYS A 42 21.14 23.34 7.71
CA LYS A 42 20.69 24.22 6.61
C LYS A 42 19.20 24.08 6.32
N ILE A 43 18.72 22.84 6.13
CA ILE A 43 17.34 22.63 5.65
C ILE A 43 16.31 22.87 6.76
N MET A 44 16.53 22.35 7.96
CA MET A 44 15.61 22.52 9.08
C MET A 44 15.47 24.00 9.53
N PRO A 45 16.54 24.79 9.68
CA PRO A 45 16.41 26.22 9.94
C PRO A 45 15.67 26.98 8.84
N ALA A 46 15.95 26.67 7.56
CA ALA A 46 15.26 27.28 6.43
C ALA A 46 13.75 26.97 6.42
N ILE A 47 13.37 25.74 6.78
CA ILE A 47 11.95 25.37 6.93
C ILE A 47 11.31 26.13 8.09
N ARG A 48 11.97 26.23 9.26
CA ARG A 48 11.46 27.01 10.42
C ARG A 48 11.30 28.48 10.07
N ALA A 49 12.28 29.09 9.41
CA ALA A 49 12.21 30.49 8.95
C ALA A 49 11.09 30.72 7.93
N PHE A 50 10.75 29.74 7.10
CA PHE A 50 9.63 29.81 6.17
C PHE A 50 8.28 29.67 6.86
N LEU A 51 8.17 28.84 7.89
CA LEU A 51 6.91 28.56 8.58
C LEU A 51 6.53 29.64 9.61
N GLY A 52 7.54 30.21 10.31
CA GLY A 52 7.34 31.18 11.39
C GLY A 52 6.45 32.37 11.01
N PRO A 53 6.72 33.14 9.92
CA PRO A 53 5.88 34.25 9.49
C PRO A 53 4.45 33.86 9.10
N ARG A 54 4.19 32.54 8.90
CA ARG A 54 2.87 32.00 8.56
C ARG A 54 2.11 31.48 9.78
N GLY A 55 2.64 31.68 10.99
CA GLY A 55 2.07 31.19 12.23
C GLY A 55 2.12 29.65 12.36
N LEU A 56 3.02 28.99 11.61
CA LEU A 56 3.15 27.52 11.61
C LEU A 56 4.47 27.10 12.27
N SER A 57 4.46 25.97 12.94
CA SER A 57 5.65 25.36 13.55
C SER A 57 5.79 23.90 13.18
N LEU A 58 7.02 23.38 13.21
CA LEU A 58 7.28 21.96 13.08
C LEU A 58 6.94 21.25 14.39
N SER A 59 6.19 20.16 14.31
CA SER A 59 5.96 19.30 15.47
C SER A 59 7.24 18.54 15.81
N GLU A 60 7.85 18.80 16.96
CA GLU A 60 9.08 18.14 17.40
C GLU A 60 8.87 16.62 17.60
N VAL A 61 7.71 16.23 18.07
CA VAL A 61 7.36 14.81 18.28
C VAL A 61 7.26 14.03 16.96
N LYS A 62 6.87 14.69 15.87
CA LYS A 62 6.65 14.05 14.57
C LYS A 62 7.80 14.26 13.60
N THR A 63 8.67 15.24 13.88
CA THR A 63 9.82 15.54 13.02
C THR A 63 11.02 14.70 13.45
N ALA A 64 11.52 13.86 12.55
CA ALA A 64 12.65 13.00 12.85
C ALA A 64 13.62 12.91 11.66
N ILE A 65 14.92 12.95 11.96
CA ILE A 65 15.98 12.66 11.00
C ILE A 65 16.34 11.18 11.15
N THR A 66 16.13 10.41 10.10
CA THR A 66 16.31 8.96 10.15
C THR A 66 17.19 8.49 8.98
N HIS A 67 18.16 7.63 9.26
CA HIS A 67 18.95 6.96 8.23
C HIS A 67 18.09 5.96 7.46
N ILE A 68 18.25 5.90 6.14
CA ILE A 68 17.41 5.08 5.26
C ILE A 68 17.50 3.58 5.53
N ASP A 69 18.60 3.10 6.11
CA ASP A 69 18.75 1.69 6.49
C ASP A 69 17.94 1.33 7.75
N LYS A 70 17.68 2.30 8.63
CA LYS A 70 16.70 2.13 9.71
C LYS A 70 15.27 2.15 9.16
N GLY A 71 15.03 3.02 8.17
CA GLY A 71 13.74 3.23 7.51
C GLY A 71 12.79 4.10 8.31
N PHE A 72 11.80 4.62 7.64
CA PHE A 72 10.75 5.47 8.22
C PHE A 72 9.39 5.16 7.58
N ASP A 73 8.33 5.50 8.29
CA ASP A 73 6.96 5.36 7.82
C ASP A 73 6.45 6.69 7.26
N PHE A 74 5.87 6.66 6.05
CA PHE A 74 5.25 7.81 5.41
C PHE A 74 3.99 7.40 4.66
N LEU A 75 2.87 8.10 4.88
CA LEU A 75 1.56 7.84 4.27
C LEU A 75 1.12 6.36 4.37
N GLY A 76 1.49 5.70 5.46
CA GLY A 76 1.16 4.29 5.67
C GLY A 76 2.08 3.30 4.98
N PHE A 77 3.15 3.75 4.37
CA PHE A 77 4.21 2.93 3.78
C PHE A 77 5.49 3.04 4.60
N CYS A 78 6.18 1.92 4.78
CA CYS A 78 7.52 1.88 5.33
C CYS A 78 8.52 1.94 4.17
N ILE A 79 9.39 2.94 4.18
CA ILE A 79 10.43 3.17 3.19
C ILE A 79 11.76 2.82 3.84
N ARG A 80 12.43 1.79 3.32
CA ARG A 80 13.66 1.29 3.91
C ARG A 80 14.59 0.69 2.86
N LYS A 81 15.90 0.85 3.07
CA LYS A 81 16.93 0.21 2.26
C LYS A 81 17.35 -1.12 2.88
N TYR A 82 17.33 -2.18 2.08
CA TYR A 82 17.75 -3.52 2.47
C TYR A 82 18.83 -4.00 1.53
N LYS A 83 20.02 -4.30 2.04
CA LYS A 83 21.15 -4.79 1.22
C LYS A 83 21.33 -3.97 -0.06
N GLY A 84 21.38 -2.65 0.05
CA GLY A 84 21.53 -1.73 -1.06
C GLY A 84 20.27 -1.45 -1.91
N LYS A 85 19.15 -2.17 -1.70
CA LYS A 85 17.90 -2.02 -2.47
C LYS A 85 16.86 -1.27 -1.64
N LEU A 86 16.33 -0.17 -2.19
CA LEU A 86 15.23 0.57 -1.58
C LEU A 86 13.91 -0.19 -1.78
N LEU A 87 13.22 -0.50 -0.69
CA LEU A 87 11.92 -1.15 -0.70
C LEU A 87 10.87 -0.25 -0.05
N ILE A 88 9.72 -0.15 -0.71
CA ILE A 88 8.51 0.49 -0.18
C ILE A 88 7.54 -0.62 0.15
N GLN A 89 7.15 -0.74 1.42
CA GLN A 89 6.29 -1.81 1.93
C GLN A 89 5.15 -1.22 2.76
N PRO A 90 4.04 -1.95 3.01
CA PRO A 90 3.04 -1.51 3.99
C PRO A 90 3.65 -1.35 5.38
N ALA A 91 3.38 -0.23 6.05
CA ALA A 91 3.85 0.04 7.40
C ALA A 91 3.33 -1.01 8.39
N LYS A 92 4.20 -1.47 9.30
CA LYS A 92 3.88 -2.57 10.25
C LYS A 92 2.67 -2.25 11.12
N LEU A 93 2.55 -1.00 11.60
CA LEU A 93 1.41 -0.54 12.40
C LEU A 93 0.10 -0.59 11.62
N LYS A 94 0.11 -0.18 10.35
CA LYS A 94 -1.07 -0.23 9.46
C LYS A 94 -1.50 -1.68 9.18
N VAL A 95 -0.56 -2.60 9.00
CA VAL A 95 -0.85 -4.04 8.87
C VAL A 95 -1.49 -4.58 10.15
N LYS A 96 -0.92 -4.28 11.32
CA LYS A 96 -1.46 -4.71 12.64
C LYS A 96 -2.87 -4.16 12.88
N SER A 97 -3.09 -2.88 12.60
CA SER A 97 -4.40 -2.23 12.71
C SER A 97 -5.43 -2.88 11.79
N PHE A 98 -5.07 -3.13 10.52
CA PHE A 98 -5.94 -3.80 9.56
C PHE A 98 -6.31 -5.22 9.99
N CYS A 99 -5.35 -6.01 10.45
CA CYS A 99 -5.61 -7.35 11.00
C CYS A 99 -6.59 -7.30 12.18
N ARG A 100 -6.45 -6.31 13.08
CA ARG A 100 -7.37 -6.09 14.21
C ARG A 100 -8.79 -5.78 13.71
N LYS A 101 -8.91 -4.87 12.74
CA LYS A 101 -10.20 -4.50 12.12
C LYS A 101 -10.89 -5.71 11.47
N ILE A 102 -10.16 -6.51 10.67
CA ILE A 102 -10.70 -7.74 10.06
C ILE A 102 -11.17 -8.74 11.12
N LYS A 103 -10.39 -8.95 12.18
CA LYS A 103 -10.77 -9.82 13.29
C LYS A 103 -12.07 -9.36 13.97
N GLN A 104 -12.23 -8.06 14.19
CA GLN A 104 -13.45 -7.47 14.75
C GLN A 104 -14.64 -7.70 13.81
N SER A 105 -14.48 -7.45 12.51
CA SER A 105 -15.53 -7.68 11.50
C SER A 105 -15.97 -9.16 11.44
N ILE A 106 -15.02 -10.10 11.46
CA ILE A 106 -15.34 -11.55 11.47
C ILE A 106 -16.10 -11.92 12.74
N ARG A 107 -15.69 -11.41 13.91
CA ARG A 107 -16.36 -11.68 15.19
C ARG A 107 -17.79 -11.12 15.25
N ALA A 108 -17.97 -9.89 14.78
CA ALA A 108 -19.29 -9.25 14.73
C ALA A 108 -20.26 -10.01 13.82
N LEU A 109 -19.74 -10.66 12.79
CA LEU A 109 -20.53 -11.43 11.81
C LEU A 109 -20.63 -12.93 12.14
N ARG A 110 -20.21 -13.36 13.36
CA ARG A 110 -20.17 -14.79 13.75
C ARG A 110 -21.48 -15.52 13.51
N PHE A 111 -22.61 -14.89 13.79
CA PHE A 111 -23.95 -15.51 13.66
C PHE A 111 -24.60 -15.28 12.29
N LYS A 112 -23.99 -14.51 11.43
CA LYS A 112 -24.48 -14.26 10.07
C LYS A 112 -24.18 -15.46 9.13
N LYS A 113 -24.88 -15.52 7.99
CA LYS A 113 -24.61 -16.52 6.96
C LYS A 113 -23.20 -16.32 6.37
N ALA A 114 -22.57 -17.41 5.92
CA ALA A 114 -21.19 -17.37 5.42
C ALA A 114 -21.02 -16.40 4.22
N HIS A 115 -22.01 -16.32 3.32
CA HIS A 115 -21.94 -15.41 2.17
C HIS A 115 -21.97 -13.92 2.58
N GLU A 116 -22.74 -13.54 3.60
CA GLU A 116 -22.79 -12.17 4.12
C GLU A 116 -21.45 -11.77 4.76
N MET A 117 -20.85 -12.70 5.53
CA MET A 117 -19.51 -12.52 6.09
C MET A 117 -18.47 -12.33 4.98
N ILE A 118 -18.52 -13.16 3.92
CA ILE A 118 -17.62 -13.07 2.77
C ILE A 118 -17.76 -11.72 2.08
N ASP A 119 -18.95 -11.22 1.86
CA ASP A 119 -19.17 -9.93 1.19
C ASP A 119 -18.54 -8.77 1.97
N THR A 120 -18.75 -8.76 3.28
CA THR A 120 -18.20 -7.70 4.13
C THR A 120 -16.67 -7.76 4.24
N VAL A 121 -16.13 -8.95 4.45
CA VAL A 121 -14.67 -9.16 4.56
C VAL A 121 -14.00 -8.91 3.21
N ASN A 122 -14.57 -9.35 2.10
CA ASN A 122 -14.03 -9.14 0.75
C ASN A 122 -13.92 -7.67 0.38
N ARG A 123 -14.90 -6.83 0.74
CA ARG A 123 -14.81 -5.37 0.51
C ARG A 123 -13.58 -4.78 1.20
N GLN A 124 -13.34 -5.16 2.45
CA GLN A 124 -12.19 -4.68 3.22
C GLN A 124 -10.86 -5.21 2.64
N LEU A 125 -10.77 -6.50 2.35
CA LEU A 125 -9.57 -7.13 1.79
C LEU A 125 -9.21 -6.54 0.42
N ARG A 126 -10.19 -6.37 -0.48
CA ARG A 126 -9.97 -5.78 -1.82
C ARG A 126 -9.56 -4.33 -1.73
N GLY A 127 -10.21 -3.51 -0.90
CA GLY A 127 -9.85 -2.11 -0.71
C GLY A 127 -8.41 -1.97 -0.23
N TRP A 128 -8.02 -2.73 0.79
CA TRP A 128 -6.66 -2.70 1.33
C TRP A 128 -5.61 -3.24 0.33
N ALA A 129 -5.91 -4.34 -0.36
CA ALA A 129 -5.04 -4.89 -1.39
C ALA A 129 -4.83 -3.90 -2.55
N ASN A 130 -5.89 -3.22 -3.02
CA ASN A 130 -5.82 -2.24 -4.09
C ASN A 130 -4.97 -1.03 -3.71
N PHE A 131 -5.04 -0.56 -2.47
CA PHE A 131 -4.22 0.54 -1.98
C PHE A 131 -2.73 0.17 -1.96
N TYR A 132 -2.39 -0.99 -1.42
CA TYR A 132 -0.99 -1.42 -1.26
C TYR A 132 -0.42 -2.19 -2.46
N ARG A 133 -1.20 -2.45 -3.52
CA ARG A 133 -0.72 -3.16 -4.71
C ARG A 133 0.37 -2.43 -5.49
N THR A 134 0.58 -1.14 -5.23
CA THR A 134 1.63 -0.33 -5.84
C THR A 134 3.00 -0.55 -5.22
N ALA A 135 3.05 -1.13 -4.03
CA ALA A 135 4.24 -1.37 -3.23
C ALA A 135 4.66 -2.85 -3.20
N VAL A 136 5.77 -3.16 -2.53
CA VAL A 136 6.26 -4.54 -2.33
C VAL A 136 5.44 -5.22 -1.24
N SER A 137 4.24 -5.70 -1.58
CA SER A 137 3.23 -6.12 -0.60
C SER A 137 2.91 -7.61 -0.61
N LYS A 138 3.43 -8.41 -1.56
CA LYS A 138 3.07 -9.84 -1.70
C LYS A 138 3.24 -10.65 -0.42
N ARG A 139 4.39 -10.51 0.24
CA ARG A 139 4.66 -11.21 1.50
C ARG A 139 3.69 -10.77 2.61
N THR A 140 3.33 -9.50 2.65
CA THR A 140 2.35 -8.96 3.59
C THR A 140 0.95 -9.48 3.29
N PHE A 141 0.55 -9.55 2.01
CA PHE A 141 -0.73 -10.12 1.60
C PHE A 141 -0.88 -11.58 2.03
N SER A 142 0.15 -12.41 1.79
CA SER A 142 0.15 -13.81 2.24
C SER A 142 0.04 -13.95 3.76
N LYS A 143 0.71 -13.08 4.53
CA LYS A 143 0.58 -13.05 6.00
C LYS A 143 -0.84 -12.70 6.45
N ILE A 144 -1.48 -11.73 5.77
CA ILE A 144 -2.85 -11.33 6.08
C ILE A 144 -3.81 -12.45 5.71
N ASP A 145 -3.65 -13.10 4.54
CA ASP A 145 -4.48 -14.25 4.14
C ASP A 145 -4.44 -15.37 5.18
N PHE A 146 -3.24 -15.70 5.68
CA PHE A 146 -3.08 -16.70 6.73
C PHE A 146 -3.72 -16.26 8.06
N TYR A 147 -3.59 -14.98 8.43
CA TYR A 147 -4.22 -14.45 9.63
C TYR A 147 -5.76 -14.51 9.54
N VAL A 148 -6.32 -14.16 8.38
CA VAL A 148 -7.77 -14.25 8.11
C VAL A 148 -8.24 -15.69 8.20
N PHE A 149 -7.53 -16.62 7.58
CA PHE A 149 -7.82 -18.05 7.66
C PHE A 149 -7.84 -18.55 9.12
N LYS A 150 -6.78 -18.26 9.90
CA LYS A 150 -6.73 -18.62 11.34
C LYS A 150 -7.89 -18.02 12.15
N THR A 151 -8.26 -16.78 11.83
CA THR A 151 -9.35 -16.10 12.52
C THR A 151 -10.69 -16.75 12.19
N LEU A 152 -10.98 -16.99 10.92
CA LEU A 152 -12.19 -17.67 10.46
C LEU A 152 -12.29 -19.07 11.07
N TRP A 153 -11.22 -19.85 11.00
CA TRP A 153 -11.18 -21.20 11.58
C TRP A 153 -11.53 -21.21 13.07
N ARG A 154 -10.97 -20.28 13.83
CA ARG A 154 -11.23 -20.14 15.28
C ARG A 154 -12.69 -19.74 15.55
N GLU A 155 -13.24 -18.82 14.78
CA GLU A 155 -14.64 -18.38 14.96
C GLU A 155 -15.63 -19.46 14.52
N LEU A 156 -15.32 -20.26 13.50
CA LEU A 156 -16.12 -21.41 13.10
C LEU A 156 -16.13 -22.53 14.16
N LYS A 157 -14.98 -22.81 14.78
CA LYS A 157 -14.91 -23.75 15.93
C LYS A 157 -15.79 -23.27 17.11
N ARG A 158 -15.77 -21.95 17.39
CA ARG A 158 -16.63 -21.37 18.44
C ARG A 158 -18.11 -21.40 18.09
N ARG A 159 -18.43 -21.27 16.81
CA ARG A 159 -19.81 -21.36 16.32
C ARG A 159 -20.37 -22.80 16.39
N HIS A 160 -19.50 -23.77 16.22
CA HIS A 160 -19.85 -25.21 16.17
C HIS A 160 -18.97 -26.01 17.13
N PRO A 161 -19.14 -25.86 18.47
CA PRO A 161 -18.27 -26.49 19.46
C PRO A 161 -18.32 -28.01 19.38
N ASN A 162 -19.49 -28.59 19.12
CA ASN A 162 -19.74 -30.03 19.07
C ASN A 162 -19.44 -30.67 17.70
N LYS A 163 -18.87 -29.91 16.74
CA LYS A 163 -18.54 -30.45 15.41
C LYS A 163 -17.03 -30.61 15.22
N SER A 164 -16.64 -31.71 14.59
CA SER A 164 -15.24 -31.97 14.27
C SER A 164 -14.66 -30.98 13.27
N GLY A 165 -13.33 -30.81 13.27
CA GLY A 165 -12.65 -29.98 12.28
C GLY A 165 -12.85 -30.50 10.83
N LYS A 166 -13.01 -31.81 10.64
CA LYS A 166 -13.34 -32.42 9.33
C LYS A 166 -14.70 -31.96 8.83
N TRP A 167 -15.69 -31.88 9.71
CA TRP A 167 -17.02 -31.37 9.38
C TRP A 167 -16.97 -29.89 9.00
N ILE A 168 -16.29 -29.04 9.80
CA ILE A 168 -16.13 -27.61 9.51
C ILE A 168 -15.47 -27.41 8.13
N ARG A 169 -14.43 -28.21 7.83
CA ARG A 169 -13.79 -28.18 6.52
C ARG A 169 -14.77 -28.52 5.38
N LYS A 170 -15.54 -29.59 5.52
CA LYS A 170 -16.50 -30.02 4.50
C LYS A 170 -17.61 -28.98 4.24
N VAL A 171 -18.07 -28.30 5.28
CA VAL A 171 -19.19 -27.34 5.18
C VAL A 171 -18.76 -25.95 4.70
N TYR A 172 -17.60 -25.45 5.15
CA TYR A 172 -17.21 -24.06 4.96
C TYR A 172 -16.02 -23.85 4.03
N PHE A 173 -15.31 -24.89 3.66
CA PHE A 173 -14.14 -24.80 2.79
C PHE A 173 -14.28 -25.72 1.58
N THR A 174 -13.77 -25.23 0.45
CA THR A 174 -13.76 -25.98 -0.80
C THR A 174 -12.42 -25.80 -1.52
N SER A 175 -12.16 -26.68 -2.48
CA SER A 175 -11.03 -26.54 -3.40
C SER A 175 -11.47 -25.69 -4.59
N LYS A 176 -10.67 -24.70 -4.95
CA LYS A 176 -10.90 -23.88 -6.13
C LYS A 176 -9.58 -23.65 -6.87
N ARG A 177 -9.50 -24.16 -8.09
CA ARG A 177 -8.23 -24.19 -8.85
C ARG A 177 -7.15 -24.92 -8.01
N ASN A 178 -6.00 -24.28 -7.81
CA ASN A 178 -4.87 -24.84 -7.05
C ASN A 178 -4.93 -24.56 -5.53
N ASP A 179 -6.03 -23.98 -5.03
CA ASP A 179 -6.19 -23.65 -3.62
C ASP A 179 -7.17 -24.60 -2.94
N ASN A 180 -6.72 -25.35 -1.93
CA ASN A 180 -7.48 -26.42 -1.27
C ASN A 180 -8.31 -26.00 -0.04
N TRP A 181 -8.17 -24.76 0.43
CA TRP A 181 -8.83 -24.29 1.64
C TRP A 181 -9.46 -22.92 1.43
N VAL A 182 -10.31 -22.82 0.41
CA VAL A 182 -11.01 -21.57 0.11
C VAL A 182 -12.30 -21.51 0.89
N PHE A 183 -12.45 -20.53 1.79
CA PHE A 183 -13.68 -20.30 2.53
C PHE A 183 -14.77 -19.84 1.57
N TYR A 184 -15.95 -20.50 1.62
CA TYR A 184 -17.07 -20.22 0.73
C TYR A 184 -18.38 -20.17 1.45
N GLY A 185 -19.36 -19.54 0.82
CA GLY A 185 -20.74 -19.48 1.30
C GLY A 185 -21.71 -19.61 0.13
N LYS A 186 -22.82 -20.30 0.38
CA LYS A 186 -23.93 -20.44 -0.58
C LYS A 186 -24.91 -19.29 -0.36
N GLU A 187 -25.19 -18.54 -1.41
CA GLU A 187 -26.26 -17.56 -1.47
C GLU A 187 -27.40 -18.15 -2.30
N CYS A 188 -28.52 -18.39 -1.66
CA CYS A 188 -29.73 -18.86 -2.35
C CYS A 188 -30.63 -17.65 -2.57
N THR A 189 -30.81 -17.25 -3.82
CA THR A 189 -31.86 -16.33 -4.26
C THR A 189 -33.01 -17.15 -4.84
N LYS A 190 -34.23 -16.58 -4.94
CA LYS A 190 -35.45 -17.28 -5.42
C LYS A 190 -35.23 -18.05 -6.74
N THR A 191 -34.31 -17.61 -7.60
CA THR A 191 -34.08 -18.15 -8.94
C THR A 191 -32.72 -18.85 -9.15
N LYS A 192 -31.70 -18.55 -8.32
CA LYS A 192 -30.33 -19.08 -8.54
C LYS A 192 -29.57 -19.30 -7.25
N GLN A 193 -28.86 -20.41 -7.18
CA GLN A 193 -27.85 -20.65 -6.16
C GLN A 193 -26.49 -20.14 -6.64
N ARG A 194 -25.88 -19.21 -5.88
CA ARG A 194 -24.55 -18.67 -6.17
C ARG A 194 -23.57 -19.02 -5.06
N HIS A 195 -22.35 -19.36 -5.44
CA HIS A 195 -21.25 -19.58 -4.52
C HIS A 195 -20.40 -18.32 -4.41
N LYS A 196 -20.26 -17.78 -3.21
CA LYS A 196 -19.34 -16.69 -2.90
C LYS A 196 -18.09 -17.24 -2.24
N TYR A 197 -16.94 -16.69 -2.62
CA TYR A 197 -15.63 -17.13 -2.15
C TYR A 197 -14.88 -16.00 -1.49
N LEU A 198 -14.14 -16.33 -0.44
CA LEU A 198 -13.26 -15.38 0.21
C LEU A 198 -12.16 -14.95 -0.76
N TYR A 199 -11.93 -13.65 -0.81
CA TYR A 199 -10.88 -13.06 -1.63
C TYR A 199 -9.51 -13.32 -1.03
N LYS A 200 -8.59 -13.84 -1.83
CA LYS A 200 -7.20 -14.09 -1.46
C LYS A 200 -6.35 -12.90 -1.88
N MET A 201 -5.82 -12.15 -0.92
CA MET A 201 -5.03 -10.94 -1.21
C MET A 201 -3.72 -11.27 -1.94
N SER A 202 -3.12 -12.42 -1.67
CA SER A 202 -1.92 -12.88 -2.36
C SER A 202 -2.13 -13.09 -3.87
N SER A 203 -3.37 -13.25 -4.35
CA SER A 203 -3.68 -13.27 -5.78
C SER A 203 -3.64 -11.89 -6.42
N CYS A 204 -3.69 -10.81 -5.64
CA CYS A 204 -3.61 -9.44 -6.16
C CYS A 204 -2.29 -9.21 -6.87
N GLN A 205 -2.35 -8.75 -8.11
CA GLN A 205 -1.15 -8.41 -8.88
C GLN A 205 -0.56 -7.09 -8.39
N ILE A 206 0.77 -7.08 -8.21
CA ILE A 206 1.50 -5.85 -7.89
C ILE A 206 1.61 -5.03 -9.17
N ARG A 207 1.17 -3.77 -9.09
CA ARG A 207 1.25 -2.81 -10.18
C ARG A 207 1.97 -1.57 -9.71
N ARG A 208 3.15 -1.32 -10.24
CA ARG A 208 3.91 -0.11 -9.94
C ARG A 208 3.18 1.12 -10.47
N HIS A 209 3.13 2.16 -9.65
CA HIS A 209 2.65 3.46 -10.10
C HIS A 209 3.66 4.06 -11.08
N VAL A 210 3.18 4.46 -12.26
CA VAL A 210 4.00 5.19 -13.23
C VAL A 210 3.84 6.69 -12.92
N LYS A 211 4.94 7.35 -12.59
CA LYS A 211 4.94 8.79 -12.28
C LYS A 211 4.42 9.61 -13.46
N VAL A 212 3.64 10.63 -13.19
CA VAL A 212 3.28 11.66 -14.18
C VAL A 212 4.48 12.60 -14.34
N ARG A 213 4.73 13.10 -15.54
CA ARG A 213 5.77 14.12 -15.79
C ARG A 213 5.46 15.35 -14.90
N SER A 214 6.49 15.92 -14.25
CA SER A 214 6.30 16.91 -13.16
C SER A 214 5.51 18.15 -13.57
N LYS A 215 5.60 18.58 -14.83
CA LYS A 215 4.89 19.73 -15.37
C LYS A 215 3.58 19.38 -16.09
N ALA A 216 3.27 18.08 -16.25
CA ALA A 216 2.10 17.67 -17.01
C ALA A 216 0.86 17.59 -16.12
N HIS A 217 -0.22 18.22 -16.51
CA HIS A 217 -1.54 18.05 -15.91
C HIS A 217 -2.62 17.80 -16.97
N PRO A 218 -3.75 17.14 -16.62
CA PRO A 218 -4.74 16.67 -17.60
C PRO A 218 -5.48 17.78 -18.36
N PHE A 219 -5.51 18.99 -17.81
CA PHE A 219 -6.20 20.15 -18.40
C PHE A 219 -5.32 20.99 -19.33
N ASP A 220 -4.02 20.63 -19.44
CA ASP A 220 -3.09 21.28 -20.34
C ASP A 220 -3.24 20.71 -21.76
N PRO A 221 -3.59 21.52 -22.78
CA PRO A 221 -3.73 21.08 -24.17
C PRO A 221 -2.48 20.39 -24.71
N ASP A 222 -1.29 20.91 -24.39
CA ASP A 222 0.01 20.39 -24.86
C ASP A 222 0.29 18.98 -24.35
N HIS A 223 -0.30 18.63 -23.19
CA HIS A 223 -0.15 17.32 -22.60
C HIS A 223 -1.29 16.36 -22.90
N ARG A 224 -2.30 16.74 -23.72
CA ARG A 224 -3.45 15.90 -24.04
C ARG A 224 -3.06 14.56 -24.68
N ALA A 225 -2.15 14.59 -25.66
CA ALA A 225 -1.65 13.38 -26.31
C ALA A 225 -0.94 12.43 -25.33
N TYR A 226 -0.15 12.98 -24.42
CA TYR A 226 0.51 12.23 -23.34
C TYR A 226 -0.51 11.51 -22.44
N PHE A 227 -1.56 12.19 -21.98
CA PHE A 227 -2.58 11.58 -21.13
C PHE A 227 -3.45 10.56 -21.86
N LEU A 228 -3.76 10.79 -23.15
CA LEU A 228 -4.46 9.80 -23.99
C LEU A 228 -3.64 8.52 -24.14
N LYS A 229 -2.33 8.64 -24.46
CA LYS A 229 -1.41 7.48 -24.52
C LYS A 229 -1.34 6.75 -23.20
N ARG A 230 -1.25 7.48 -22.09
CA ARG A 230 -1.24 6.93 -20.74
C ARG A 230 -2.54 6.19 -20.38
N GLY A 231 -3.69 6.72 -20.78
CA GLY A 231 -5.01 6.10 -20.65
C GLY A 231 -5.13 4.80 -21.46
N LYS A 232 -4.62 4.76 -22.69
CA LYS A 232 -4.57 3.54 -23.54
C LYS A 232 -3.74 2.44 -22.87
N ILE A 233 -2.55 2.77 -22.35
CA ILE A 233 -1.70 1.82 -21.59
C ILE A 233 -2.43 1.29 -20.36
N GLY A 234 -3.15 2.14 -19.64
CA GLY A 234 -3.94 1.75 -18.48
C GLY A 234 -5.10 0.81 -18.81
N ARG A 235 -5.76 0.98 -19.95
CA ARG A 235 -6.82 0.08 -20.46
C ARG A 235 -6.23 -1.27 -20.90
N ALA A 236 -5.20 -1.27 -21.72
CA ALA A 236 -4.52 -2.48 -22.18
C ALA A 236 -3.99 -3.33 -20.99
N ASN A 237 -3.46 -2.69 -19.97
CA ASN A 237 -3.05 -3.38 -18.75
C ASN A 237 -4.23 -3.99 -17.99
N ARG A 238 -5.40 -3.34 -17.95
CA ARG A 238 -6.63 -3.88 -17.32
C ARG A 238 -7.17 -5.07 -18.09
N GLU A 239 -7.19 -5.03 -19.42
CA GLU A 239 -7.62 -6.15 -20.27
C GLU A 239 -6.67 -7.34 -20.16
N ARG A 240 -5.35 -7.10 -20.19
CA ARG A 240 -4.35 -8.14 -19.98
C ARG A 240 -4.50 -8.84 -18.63
N ASP A 241 -4.92 -8.12 -17.60
CA ASP A 241 -5.16 -8.72 -16.28
C ASP A 241 -6.47 -9.50 -16.21
N LYS A 242 -7.49 -9.09 -16.95
CA LYS A 242 -8.71 -9.88 -17.10
C LYS A 242 -8.39 -11.22 -17.78
N LEU A 243 -7.60 -11.20 -18.87
CA LEU A 243 -7.15 -12.40 -19.58
C LEU A 243 -6.23 -13.29 -18.73
N LYS A 244 -5.33 -12.73 -17.93
CA LYS A 244 -4.46 -13.50 -17.01
C LYS A 244 -5.21 -14.08 -15.82
N GLY A 245 -6.34 -13.53 -15.43
CA GLY A 245 -7.25 -14.13 -14.46
C GLY A 245 -7.82 -15.48 -14.90
N THR A 246 -7.70 -15.80 -16.16
CA THR A 246 -8.14 -17.07 -16.78
C THR A 246 -7.00 -18.04 -17.09
N ARG A 247 -5.73 -17.64 -16.97
CA ARG A 247 -4.56 -18.50 -17.27
C ARG A 247 -3.69 -18.77 -16.04
N THR A 248 -3.25 -20.03 -15.95
CA THR A 248 -2.37 -20.63 -14.95
C THR A 248 -0.99 -19.97 -14.84
N THR A 249 -0.50 -19.97 -13.63
CA THR A 249 0.83 -19.62 -13.12
C THR A 249 1.98 -20.09 -13.99
N THR A 250 2.69 -19.18 -14.62
CA THR A 250 4.10 -19.32 -14.94
C THR A 250 4.91 -18.41 -14.02
N ALA A 251 6.06 -18.90 -13.59
CA ALA A 251 6.94 -18.32 -12.61
C ALA A 251 7.17 -16.81 -12.83
N TRP A 252 6.93 -16.03 -11.79
CA TRP A 252 7.08 -14.58 -11.77
C TRP A 252 8.57 -14.22 -11.57
N GLN A 253 9.18 -13.63 -12.59
CA GLN A 253 10.43 -12.91 -12.44
C GLN A 253 10.13 -11.41 -12.29
N PRO A 254 10.62 -10.75 -11.22
CA PRO A 254 10.38 -9.33 -11.00
C PRO A 254 11.24 -8.48 -11.95
N ARG A 255 10.65 -7.97 -13.01
CA ARG A 255 11.24 -6.81 -13.69
C ARG A 255 11.08 -5.59 -12.78
N ILE A 256 12.18 -5.17 -12.17
CA ILE A 256 12.29 -3.95 -11.37
C ILE A 256 12.31 -2.76 -12.33
N VAL A 257 11.13 -2.31 -12.76
CA VAL A 257 10.97 -1.06 -13.50
C VAL A 257 10.09 -0.15 -12.64
N GLY A 258 10.62 0.98 -12.19
CA GLY A 258 9.86 2.07 -11.58
C GLY A 258 10.06 2.38 -10.10
N GLN A 259 10.96 1.69 -9.37
CA GLN A 259 11.38 2.13 -8.03
C GLN A 259 12.40 3.28 -8.07
N ARG A 260 13.05 3.47 -9.21
CA ARG A 260 14.10 4.48 -9.39
C ARG A 260 13.58 5.92 -9.52
N GLU A 261 12.29 6.11 -9.76
CA GLU A 261 11.74 7.44 -10.10
C GLU A 261 11.09 8.19 -8.94
N LEU A 262 10.68 7.51 -7.85
CA LEU A 262 10.27 8.20 -6.62
C LEU A 262 11.48 8.79 -5.87
N PHE A 263 12.63 8.16 -6.03
CA PHE A 263 13.91 8.60 -5.52
C PHE A 263 14.94 8.34 -6.62
N PRO A 264 15.48 9.37 -7.27
CA PRO A 264 16.48 9.20 -8.32
C PRO A 264 17.68 8.38 -7.81
N PRO A 265 18.43 7.69 -8.70
CA PRO A 265 19.58 6.88 -8.32
C PRO A 265 20.72 7.77 -7.83
N GLY A 266 20.63 8.21 -6.61
CA GLY A 266 21.63 8.88 -5.83
C GLY A 266 21.60 8.23 -4.45
N ARG A 267 22.75 8.06 -3.83
CA ARG A 267 22.81 7.54 -2.45
C ARG A 267 22.00 8.46 -1.53
N ILE A 268 20.75 8.10 -1.29
CA ILE A 268 19.94 8.69 -0.23
C ILE A 268 20.38 7.98 1.03
N GLU A 269 21.05 8.68 1.91
CA GLU A 269 21.54 8.13 3.17
C GLU A 269 20.66 8.54 4.34
N THR A 270 20.03 9.70 4.25
CA THR A 270 19.19 10.24 5.32
C THR A 270 17.89 10.86 4.81
N ALA A 271 16.86 10.79 5.62
CA ALA A 271 15.57 11.43 5.38
C ALA A 271 15.11 12.19 6.63
N LEU A 272 14.68 13.43 6.44
CA LEU A 272 13.90 14.21 7.39
C LEU A 272 12.43 13.94 7.10
N THR A 273 11.72 13.34 8.03
CA THR A 273 10.29 13.08 7.95
C THR A 273 9.55 14.09 8.83
N VAL A 274 8.54 14.75 8.26
CA VAL A 274 7.59 15.60 8.97
C VAL A 274 6.20 15.09 8.66
N ALA A 275 5.46 14.69 9.67
CA ALA A 275 4.11 14.15 9.58
C ALA A 275 3.18 14.89 10.56
#